data_2fe31fdd1f9f6bde82898f5ba1d79329
#
_entry.id   2fe31fdd1f9f6bde82898f5ba1d79329
#
_cell.length_a   1.000
_cell.length_b   1.000
_cell.length_c   1.000
_cell.angle_alpha   90.00
_cell.angle_beta   90.00
_cell.angle_gamma   90.00
#
_symmetry.space_group_name_H-M   'P 1'
#
loop_
_entity.id
_entity.type
_entity.pdbx_description
1 polymer ?
#
loop_
_entity_poly.entity_id
_entity_poly.type
_entity_poly.pdbx_seq_one_letter_code
_entity_poly.pdbx_strand_id
1 'polypeptide(L)'
;MVSTVLDVSRLRKDFPILERTVRGDRPLVYLDSAATSQKPSAVLDAERAYYETSNAAVHRGAHQLAEEATDAYESARAAIARSEE
;
A
#
# COMPACT_ATOMS: atom_id res chain seq x y z
N MET A 1 -11.38 -12.55 25.67
CA MET A 1 -10.97 -13.55 24.67
C MET A 1 -10.76 -12.89 23.32
N VAL A 2 -9.63 -13.13 22.73
CA VAL A 2 -9.34 -12.59 21.40
C VAL A 2 -9.90 -13.53 20.35
N SER A 3 -10.70 -12.98 19.43
CA SER A 3 -11.19 -13.76 18.31
C SER A 3 -10.08 -14.07 17.33
N THR A 4 -9.96 -15.32 16.90
CA THR A 4 -9.03 -15.72 15.86
C THR A 4 -9.67 -15.71 14.48
N VAL A 5 -10.96 -15.37 14.40
CA VAL A 5 -11.69 -15.32 13.13
C VAL A 5 -11.40 -14.01 12.43
N LEU A 6 -10.99 -14.09 11.17
CA LEU A 6 -10.79 -12.91 10.34
C LEU A 6 -12.13 -12.27 9.99
N ASP A 7 -12.21 -10.96 10.14
CA ASP A 7 -13.38 -10.21 9.67
C ASP A 7 -13.14 -9.82 8.21
N VAL A 8 -13.56 -10.70 7.32
CA VAL A 8 -13.36 -10.54 5.87
C VAL A 8 -14.04 -9.28 5.34
N SER A 9 -15.25 -8.99 5.81
CA SER A 9 -15.98 -7.78 5.37
C SER A 9 -15.23 -6.52 5.71
N ARG A 10 -14.61 -6.44 6.87
CA ARG A 10 -13.81 -5.32 7.30
C ARG A 10 -12.51 -5.22 6.49
N LEU A 11 -11.82 -6.32 6.30
CA LEU A 11 -10.57 -6.35 5.53
C LEU A 11 -10.81 -5.94 4.08
N ARG A 12 -11.91 -6.36 3.48
CA ARG A 12 -12.24 -6.00 2.10
C ARG A 12 -12.39 -4.48 1.92
N LYS A 13 -12.85 -3.76 2.94
CA LYS A 13 -13.01 -2.30 2.87
C LYS A 13 -11.69 -1.53 2.78
N ASP A 14 -10.58 -2.16 3.16
CA ASP A 14 -9.26 -1.56 3.03
C ASP A 14 -8.74 -1.59 1.59
N PHE A 15 -9.44 -2.30 0.70
CA PHE A 15 -9.06 -2.43 -0.71
C PHE A 15 -10.14 -1.82 -1.59
N PRO A 16 -9.94 -0.58 -2.07
CA PRO A 16 -11.00 0.13 -2.82
C PRO A 16 -11.56 -0.66 -4.00
N ILE A 17 -10.72 -1.38 -4.73
CA ILE A 17 -11.17 -2.15 -5.88
C ILE A 17 -12.19 -3.23 -5.52
N LEU A 18 -12.15 -3.75 -4.30
CA LEU A 18 -13.07 -4.80 -3.88
C LEU A 18 -14.48 -4.28 -3.59
N GLU A 19 -14.65 -2.95 -3.58
CA GLU A 19 -15.97 -2.33 -3.43
C GLU A 19 -16.74 -2.29 -4.75
N ARG A 20 -16.06 -2.51 -5.89
CA ARG A 20 -16.75 -2.49 -7.17
C ARG A 20 -17.51 -3.79 -7.42
N THR A 21 -18.49 -3.70 -8.29
CA THR A 21 -19.21 -4.87 -8.80
C THR A 21 -18.75 -5.18 -10.23
N VAL A 22 -19.00 -6.39 -10.67
CA VAL A 22 -18.66 -6.85 -12.01
C VAL A 22 -19.85 -7.58 -12.63
N ARG A 23 -19.97 -7.53 -13.93
CA ARG A 23 -21.01 -8.25 -14.67
C ARG A 23 -22.39 -8.04 -14.09
N GLY A 24 -22.83 -6.80 -13.98
CA GLY A 24 -24.03 -6.41 -13.26
C GLY A 24 -23.69 -6.13 -11.80
N ASP A 25 -24.50 -6.64 -10.90
CA ASP A 25 -24.37 -6.33 -9.47
C ASP A 25 -23.64 -7.40 -8.66
N ARG A 26 -22.79 -8.18 -9.32
CA ARG A 26 -22.03 -9.22 -8.61
C ARG A 26 -20.82 -8.62 -7.92
N PRO A 27 -20.57 -8.94 -6.65
CA PRO A 27 -19.35 -8.51 -5.97
C PRO A 27 -18.10 -9.05 -6.67
N LEU A 28 -17.05 -8.26 -6.72
CA LEU A 28 -15.75 -8.71 -7.23
C LEU A 28 -15.14 -9.74 -6.29
N VAL A 29 -14.78 -10.89 -6.84
CA VAL A 29 -13.92 -11.87 -6.15
C VAL A 29 -12.63 -11.96 -6.96
N TYR A 30 -11.51 -11.61 -6.33
CA TYR A 30 -10.21 -11.54 -7.02
C TYR A 30 -9.30 -12.66 -6.53
N LEU A 31 -8.91 -13.57 -7.42
CA LEU A 31 -8.09 -14.73 -7.10
C LEU A 31 -6.81 -14.82 -7.94
N ASP A 32 -6.37 -13.69 -8.50
CA ASP A 32 -5.25 -13.66 -9.45
C ASP A 32 -4.04 -12.89 -8.91
N SER A 33 -3.79 -12.97 -7.61
CA SER A 33 -2.70 -12.25 -6.97
C SER A 33 -1.30 -12.70 -7.44
N ALA A 34 -1.21 -13.88 -8.05
CA ALA A 34 0.04 -14.34 -8.65
C ALA A 34 0.45 -13.45 -9.85
N ALA A 35 -0.52 -12.91 -10.59
CA ALA A 35 -0.28 -12.00 -11.70
C ALA A 35 -0.06 -10.57 -11.19
N THR A 36 -0.95 -10.09 -10.34
CA THR A 36 -0.83 -8.79 -9.68
C THR A 36 -1.68 -8.77 -8.42
N SER A 37 -1.16 -8.19 -7.36
CA SER A 37 -1.90 -8.05 -6.11
C SER A 37 -2.65 -6.73 -6.09
N GLN A 38 -3.83 -6.72 -5.48
CA GLN A 38 -4.57 -5.49 -5.25
C GLN A 38 -3.93 -4.70 -4.11
N LYS A 39 -4.11 -3.38 -4.11
CA LYS A 39 -3.47 -2.49 -3.18
C LYS A 39 -4.47 -1.95 -2.16
N PRO A 40 -4.14 -2.02 -0.85
CA PRO A 40 -4.99 -1.40 0.16
C PRO A 40 -4.88 0.13 0.14
N SER A 41 -5.88 0.80 0.70
CA SER A 41 -5.94 2.25 0.75
C SER A 41 -4.68 2.87 1.36
N ALA A 42 -4.13 2.26 2.40
CA ALA A 42 -2.93 2.77 3.06
C ALA A 42 -1.74 2.86 2.10
N VAL A 43 -1.58 1.87 1.22
CA VAL A 43 -0.51 1.86 0.21
C VAL A 43 -0.75 2.92 -0.86
N LEU A 44 -2.00 3.01 -1.35
CA LEU A 44 -2.36 4.01 -2.37
C LEU A 44 -2.18 5.43 -1.84
N ASP A 45 -2.60 5.68 -0.61
CA ASP A 45 -2.49 6.99 0.02
C ASP A 45 -1.02 7.38 0.24
N ALA A 46 -0.18 6.44 0.66
CA ALA A 46 1.25 6.67 0.86
C ALA A 46 1.96 7.01 -0.46
N GLU A 47 1.64 6.28 -1.54
CA GLU A 47 2.18 6.54 -2.87
C GLU A 47 1.76 7.92 -3.37
N ARG A 48 0.47 8.23 -3.24
CA ARG A 48 -0.07 9.52 -3.64
C ARG A 48 0.59 10.67 -2.87
N ALA A 49 0.69 10.54 -1.55
CA ALA A 49 1.33 11.55 -0.72
C ALA A 49 2.78 11.79 -1.11
N TYR A 50 3.50 10.73 -1.43
CA TYR A 50 4.87 10.82 -1.89
C TYR A 50 4.97 11.64 -3.19
N TYR A 51 4.13 11.31 -4.19
CA TYR A 51 4.17 12.04 -5.45
C TYR A 51 3.70 13.49 -5.32
N GLU A 52 2.79 13.76 -4.42
CA GLU A 52 2.26 15.12 -4.23
C GLU A 52 3.20 16.01 -3.41
N THR A 53 4.07 15.45 -2.57
CA THR A 53 4.83 16.25 -1.59
C THR A 53 6.34 16.05 -1.61
N SER A 54 6.85 14.90 -2.02
CA SER A 54 8.24 14.54 -1.76
C SER A 54 8.96 13.86 -2.94
N ASN A 55 8.33 13.80 -4.11
CA ASN A 55 8.92 13.11 -5.24
C ASN A 55 10.23 13.75 -5.68
N ALA A 56 11.32 13.03 -5.51
CA ALA A 56 12.66 13.49 -5.90
C ALA A 56 13.59 12.29 -6.07
N ALA A 57 14.78 12.52 -6.61
CA ALA A 57 15.79 11.49 -6.79
C ALA A 57 16.38 11.07 -5.45
N VAL A 58 16.17 9.81 -5.09
CA VAL A 58 16.70 9.23 -3.86
C VAL A 58 18.23 9.15 -3.96
N HIS A 59 18.94 9.59 -2.91
CA HIS A 59 20.39 9.57 -2.79
C HIS A 59 21.14 10.43 -3.81
N ARG A 60 20.44 11.23 -4.62
CA ARG A 60 21.10 11.96 -5.73
C ARG A 60 21.01 13.47 -5.65
N GLY A 61 20.25 14.00 -4.73
CA GLY A 61 20.11 15.44 -4.58
C GLY A 61 20.52 15.89 -3.20
N ALA A 62 20.90 17.16 -3.09
CA ALA A 62 21.23 17.77 -1.80
C ALA A 62 20.15 18.73 -1.32
N HIS A 63 19.00 18.77 -2.02
CA HIS A 63 17.89 19.62 -1.63
C HIS A 63 16.92 18.88 -0.70
N GLN A 64 16.04 19.62 -0.04
CA GLN A 64 15.16 19.07 0.97
C GLN A 64 14.27 17.92 0.47
N LEU A 65 13.71 18.03 -0.74
CA LEU A 65 12.87 16.97 -1.29
C LEU A 65 13.66 15.67 -1.47
N ALA A 66 14.90 15.75 -1.91
CA ALA A 66 15.75 14.57 -2.07
C ALA A 66 16.07 13.94 -0.72
N GLU A 67 16.29 14.77 0.31
CA GLU A 67 16.49 14.27 1.67
C GLU A 67 15.26 13.55 2.19
N GLU A 68 14.07 14.12 2.00
CA GLU A 68 12.79 13.50 2.41
C GLU A 68 12.56 12.18 1.67
N ALA A 69 12.83 12.15 0.36
CA ALA A 69 12.68 10.94 -0.44
C ALA A 69 13.65 9.84 0.02
N THR A 70 14.90 10.23 0.34
CA THR A 70 15.91 9.31 0.85
C THR A 70 15.49 8.75 2.21
N ASP A 71 15.01 9.61 3.11
CA ASP A 71 14.55 9.19 4.43
C ASP A 71 13.38 8.21 4.34
N ALA A 72 12.43 8.48 3.45
CA ALA A 72 11.30 7.59 3.22
C ALA A 72 11.77 6.23 2.69
N TYR A 73 12.68 6.22 1.74
CA TYR A 73 13.26 5.01 1.17
C TYR A 73 13.98 4.18 2.24
N GLU A 74 14.87 4.81 2.99
CA GLU A 74 15.65 4.11 4.01
C GLU A 74 14.78 3.62 5.16
N SER A 75 13.76 4.37 5.55
CA SER A 75 12.81 3.95 6.58
C SER A 75 12.00 2.74 6.13
N ALA A 76 11.56 2.72 4.88
CA ALA A 76 10.83 1.59 4.31
C ALA A 76 11.73 0.34 4.25
N ARG A 77 12.99 0.52 3.82
CA ARG A 77 13.97 -0.56 3.77
C ARG A 77 14.20 -1.17 5.15
N ALA A 78 14.37 -0.33 6.17
CA ALA A 78 14.55 -0.77 7.54
C ALA A 78 13.33 -1.52 8.07
N ALA A 79 12.13 -1.03 7.76
CA ALA A 79 10.88 -1.68 8.18
C ALA A 79 10.74 -3.07 7.56
N ILE A 80 11.05 -3.20 6.28
CA ILE A 80 11.01 -4.49 5.57
C ILE A 80 12.05 -5.46 6.19
N ALA A 81 13.26 -4.98 6.46
CA ALA A 81 14.29 -5.80 7.08
C ALA A 81 13.85 -6.32 8.45
N ARG A 82 13.20 -5.49 9.26
CA ARG A 82 12.68 -5.91 10.56
C ARG A 82 11.58 -6.95 10.44
N SER A 83 10.75 -6.88 9.40
CA SER A 83 9.66 -7.85 9.22
C SER A 83 10.16 -9.25 8.88
N GLU A 84 11.41 -9.38 8.44
CA GLU A 84 12.02 -10.67 8.11
C GLU A 84 12.70 -11.35 9.31
N GLU A 85 12.81 -10.66 10.43
CA GLU A 85 13.45 -11.20 11.64
C GLU A 85 12.59 -12.20 12.40
#